data_5e2b9c6c0329c2e337bf7c5af6a2b259
#
_entry.id   5e2b9c6c0329c2e337bf7c5af6a2b259
#
_cell.length_a   1.000
_cell.length_b   1.000
_cell.length_c   1.000
_cell.angle_alpha   90.00
_cell.angle_beta   90.00
_cell.angle_gamma   90.00
#
_symmetry.space_group_name_H-M   'P 1'
#
loop_
_entity.id
_entity.type
_entity.pdbx_description
1 polymer ?
#
loop_
_entity_poly.entity_id
_entity_poly.type
_entity_poly.pdbx_seq_one_letter_code
_entity_poly.pdbx_strand_id
1 'polypeptide(L)'
;MKSPSTLTLEEVDQFIYSGYIKLSDCFDIDLAASLVHKAYQRLGYDPDDPSTWKREIDYLDHHNKFPIRDIAPRAWGAICDVLGGENRIRRDVFSIGRTIHFSSVDSFNWSDAFIINFKYGATSPWKPPSADTSGWHVDGGYFRHF
;
A
#
# COMPACT_ATOMS: atom_id res chain seq x y z
N MET A 1 -23.08 15.67 9.50
CA MET A 1 -23.48 14.25 9.50
C MET A 1 -22.20 13.44 9.39
N LYS A 2 -21.98 12.44 10.24
CA LYS A 2 -20.88 11.48 10.01
C LYS A 2 -21.22 10.69 8.76
N SER A 3 -20.27 10.56 7.84
CA SER A 3 -20.39 9.61 6.73
C SER A 3 -20.61 8.21 7.30
N PRO A 4 -21.39 7.34 6.64
CA PRO A 4 -21.54 5.96 7.09
C PRO A 4 -20.15 5.32 7.18
N SER A 5 -19.93 4.51 8.22
CA SER A 5 -18.69 3.77 8.39
C SER A 5 -18.56 2.71 7.31
N THR A 6 -17.37 2.57 6.76
CA THR A 6 -17.03 1.52 5.79
C THR A 6 -16.68 0.22 6.50
N LEU A 7 -16.05 0.34 7.67
CA LEU A 7 -15.69 -0.79 8.51
C LEU A 7 -16.88 -1.23 9.37
N THR A 8 -17.02 -2.54 9.55
CA THR A 8 -17.92 -3.11 10.55
C THR A 8 -17.35 -2.89 11.96
N LEU A 9 -18.19 -3.09 12.98
CA LEU A 9 -17.72 -3.01 14.36
C LEU A 9 -16.65 -4.07 14.66
N GLU A 10 -16.81 -5.28 14.10
CA GLU A 10 -15.85 -6.38 14.26
C GLU A 10 -14.50 -6.03 13.61
N GLU A 11 -14.51 -5.39 12.44
CA GLU A 11 -13.29 -4.95 11.77
C GLU A 11 -12.58 -3.84 12.58
N VAL A 12 -13.34 -2.93 13.18
CA VAL A 12 -12.81 -1.89 14.08
C VAL A 12 -12.21 -2.53 15.33
N ASP A 13 -12.92 -3.46 15.96
CA ASP A 13 -12.43 -4.16 17.15
C ASP A 13 -11.17 -4.97 16.84
N GLN A 14 -11.13 -5.66 15.68
CA GLN A 14 -9.94 -6.35 15.21
C GLN A 14 -8.77 -5.39 15.05
N PHE A 15 -8.97 -4.23 14.43
CA PHE A 15 -7.90 -3.23 14.27
C PHE A 15 -7.36 -2.74 15.62
N ILE A 16 -8.26 -2.42 16.54
CA ILE A 16 -7.88 -1.95 17.88
C ILE A 16 -7.08 -3.01 18.66
N TYR A 17 -7.53 -4.28 18.57
CA TYR A 17 -6.88 -5.37 19.32
C TYR A 17 -5.60 -5.84 18.67
N SER A 18 -5.57 -6.00 17.34
CA SER A 18 -4.50 -6.66 16.61
C SER A 18 -3.53 -5.69 15.93
N GLY A 19 -3.91 -4.41 15.80
CA GLY A 19 -3.11 -3.39 15.10
C GLY A 19 -3.19 -3.48 13.58
N TYR A 20 -3.98 -4.38 13.02
CA TYR A 20 -4.20 -4.51 11.58
C TYR A 20 -5.60 -5.06 11.25
N ILE A 21 -6.04 -4.81 10.03
CA ILE A 21 -7.19 -5.48 9.41
C ILE A 21 -6.82 -5.92 8.01
N LYS A 22 -7.45 -6.99 7.55
CA LYS A 22 -7.38 -7.47 6.17
C LYS A 22 -8.72 -7.23 5.51
N LEU A 23 -8.72 -6.42 4.46
CA LEU A 23 -9.91 -6.15 3.66
C LEU A 23 -9.83 -6.92 2.34
N SER A 24 -10.86 -7.68 2.02
CA SER A 24 -11.00 -8.34 0.72
C SER A 24 -11.71 -7.44 -0.27
N ASP A 25 -11.56 -7.75 -1.55
CA ASP A 25 -12.31 -7.14 -2.66
C ASP A 25 -12.21 -5.60 -2.71
N CYS A 26 -11.03 -5.06 -2.40
CA CYS A 26 -10.78 -3.62 -2.44
C CYS A 26 -10.42 -3.11 -3.83
N PHE A 27 -10.01 -3.98 -4.74
CA PHE A 27 -9.61 -3.65 -6.10
C PHE A 27 -10.38 -4.49 -7.10
N ASP A 28 -10.60 -3.94 -8.28
CA ASP A 28 -11.08 -4.68 -9.42
C ASP A 28 -10.04 -5.75 -9.84
N ILE A 29 -10.50 -6.99 -10.05
CA ILE A 29 -9.61 -8.13 -10.35
C ILE A 29 -8.94 -7.98 -11.72
N ASP A 30 -9.64 -7.42 -12.70
CA ASP A 30 -9.12 -7.23 -14.05
C ASP A 30 -8.08 -6.10 -14.07
N LEU A 31 -8.32 -5.04 -13.29
CA LEU A 31 -7.32 -4.00 -13.06
C LEU A 31 -6.07 -4.59 -12.43
N ALA A 32 -6.21 -5.37 -11.38
CA ALA A 32 -5.07 -6.01 -10.70
C ALA A 32 -4.28 -6.92 -11.66
N ALA A 33 -4.96 -7.76 -12.43
CA ALA A 33 -4.35 -8.63 -13.44
C ALA A 33 -3.60 -7.83 -14.52
N SER A 34 -4.21 -6.74 -15.00
CA SER A 34 -3.58 -5.83 -15.96
C SER A 34 -2.29 -5.19 -15.43
N LEU A 35 -2.30 -4.78 -14.15
CA LEU A 35 -1.11 -4.18 -13.52
C LEU A 35 0.01 -5.21 -13.33
N VAL A 36 -0.33 -6.43 -12.92
CA VAL A 36 0.63 -7.54 -12.83
C VAL A 36 1.25 -7.84 -14.19
N HIS A 37 0.41 -7.99 -15.22
CA HIS A 37 0.90 -8.23 -16.59
C HIS A 37 1.86 -7.11 -17.06
N LYS A 38 1.50 -5.85 -16.86
CA LYS A 38 2.36 -4.70 -17.17
C LYS A 38 3.67 -4.72 -16.38
N ALA A 39 3.65 -5.15 -15.12
CA ALA A 39 4.86 -5.25 -14.32
C ALA A 39 5.85 -6.25 -14.94
N TYR A 40 5.39 -7.44 -15.34
CA TYR A 40 6.23 -8.42 -16.04
C TYR A 40 6.77 -7.89 -17.37
N GLN A 41 5.92 -7.21 -18.15
CA GLN A 41 6.37 -6.59 -19.41
C GLN A 41 7.49 -5.57 -19.17
N ARG A 42 7.35 -4.71 -18.15
CA ARG A 42 8.35 -3.69 -17.80
C ARG A 42 9.68 -4.29 -17.37
N LEU A 43 9.67 -5.45 -16.73
CA LEU A 43 10.86 -6.17 -16.31
C LEU A 43 11.47 -6.99 -17.46
N GLY A 44 10.71 -7.24 -18.52
CA GLY A 44 11.11 -8.16 -19.59
C GLY A 44 11.19 -9.62 -19.09
N TYR A 45 10.28 -9.99 -18.20
CA TYR A 45 10.17 -11.32 -17.61
C TYR A 45 8.92 -12.03 -18.12
N ASP A 46 9.02 -13.34 -18.23
CA ASP A 46 7.87 -14.20 -18.51
C ASP A 46 7.27 -14.67 -17.16
N PRO A 47 5.97 -14.40 -16.88
CA PRO A 47 5.34 -14.83 -15.64
C PRO A 47 5.34 -16.36 -15.47
N ASP A 48 5.32 -17.12 -16.56
CA ASP A 48 5.24 -18.58 -16.58
C ASP A 48 6.63 -19.25 -16.64
N ASP A 49 7.70 -18.48 -16.87
CA ASP A 49 9.07 -18.99 -16.91
C ASP A 49 9.98 -18.30 -15.87
N PRO A 50 10.16 -18.91 -14.68
CA PRO A 50 11.05 -18.39 -13.66
C PRO A 50 12.52 -18.24 -14.06
N SER A 51 12.97 -18.89 -15.15
CA SER A 51 14.34 -18.74 -15.63
C SER A 51 14.62 -17.34 -16.21
N THR A 52 13.58 -16.62 -16.59
CA THR A 52 13.67 -15.24 -17.08
C THR A 52 13.84 -14.21 -15.95
N TRP A 53 13.59 -14.57 -14.69
CA TRP A 53 13.65 -13.68 -13.54
C TRP A 53 15.10 -13.50 -13.09
N LYS A 54 15.66 -12.35 -13.41
CA LYS A 54 17.10 -12.07 -13.24
C LYS A 54 17.50 -11.71 -11.83
N ARG A 55 16.55 -11.21 -11.03
CA ARG A 55 16.79 -10.73 -9.66
C ARG A 55 15.85 -11.39 -8.68
N GLU A 56 16.26 -11.43 -7.42
CA GLU A 56 15.41 -11.91 -6.34
C GLU A 56 14.36 -10.88 -5.95
N ILE A 57 14.74 -9.59 -5.99
CA ILE A 57 13.86 -8.46 -5.73
C ILE A 57 14.05 -7.44 -6.84
N ASP A 58 12.96 -6.98 -7.42
CA ASP A 58 12.93 -5.90 -8.39
C ASP A 58 12.08 -4.74 -7.90
N TYR A 59 12.52 -3.54 -8.27
CA TYR A 59 11.85 -2.28 -7.95
C TYR A 59 11.37 -1.64 -9.24
N LEU A 60 10.09 -1.35 -9.31
CA LEU A 60 9.50 -0.64 -10.44
C LEU A 60 9.12 0.77 -10.03
N ASP A 61 9.57 1.74 -10.82
CA ASP A 61 9.18 3.14 -10.65
C ASP A 61 7.70 3.37 -11.01
N HIS A 62 7.17 4.51 -10.61
CA HIS A 62 5.84 4.94 -10.95
C HIS A 62 5.67 5.12 -12.45
N HIS A 63 4.71 4.45 -13.05
CA HIS A 63 4.26 4.70 -14.42
C HIS A 63 2.85 5.30 -14.45
N ASN A 64 1.95 4.72 -13.65
CA ASN A 64 0.57 5.16 -13.56
C ASN A 64 0.24 5.60 -12.14
N LYS A 65 -0.67 6.56 -12.05
CA LYS A 65 -1.28 7.01 -10.80
C LYS A 65 -2.78 6.97 -10.95
N PHE A 66 -3.45 6.43 -9.95
CA PHE A 66 -4.89 6.27 -9.94
C PHE A 66 -5.45 6.94 -8.69
N PRO A 67 -6.48 7.78 -8.78
CA PRO A 67 -7.17 8.27 -7.61
C PRO A 67 -7.65 7.10 -6.76
N ILE A 68 -7.23 7.04 -5.49
CA ILE A 68 -7.52 5.89 -4.62
C ILE A 68 -9.02 5.66 -4.43
N ARG A 69 -9.82 6.74 -4.47
CA ARG A 69 -11.28 6.67 -4.37
C ARG A 69 -11.93 5.93 -5.52
N ASP A 70 -11.34 6.03 -6.71
CA ASP A 70 -11.90 5.44 -7.93
C ASP A 70 -11.58 3.96 -8.01
N ILE A 71 -10.34 3.59 -7.67
CA ILE A 71 -9.88 2.21 -7.84
C ILE A 71 -10.08 1.33 -6.59
N ALA A 72 -10.15 1.93 -5.41
CA ALA A 72 -10.25 1.20 -4.14
C ALA A 72 -11.11 1.96 -3.11
N PRO A 73 -12.39 2.26 -3.42
CA PRO A 73 -13.24 3.08 -2.55
C PRO A 73 -13.43 2.47 -1.17
N ARG A 74 -13.48 1.13 -1.06
CA ARG A 74 -13.57 0.44 0.23
C ARG A 74 -12.30 0.62 1.05
N ALA A 75 -11.13 0.49 0.45
CA ALA A 75 -9.86 0.72 1.14
C ALA A 75 -9.74 2.19 1.59
N TRP A 76 -10.15 3.14 0.75
CA TRP A 76 -10.18 4.55 1.12
C TRP A 76 -11.11 4.83 2.31
N GLY A 77 -12.33 4.29 2.28
CA GLY A 77 -13.27 4.43 3.38
C GLY A 77 -12.72 3.87 4.70
N ALA A 78 -12.09 2.70 4.65
CA ALA A 78 -11.46 2.08 5.81
C ALA A 78 -10.32 2.95 6.38
N ILE A 79 -9.48 3.53 5.52
CA ILE A 79 -8.44 4.48 5.95
C ILE A 79 -9.08 5.68 6.66
N CYS A 80 -10.15 6.23 6.10
CA CYS A 80 -10.88 7.33 6.73
C CYS A 80 -11.44 6.94 8.09
N ASP A 81 -12.02 5.75 8.22
CA ASP A 81 -12.58 5.27 9.48
C ASP A 81 -11.51 5.11 10.57
N VAL A 82 -10.38 4.46 10.23
CA VAL A 82 -9.24 4.28 11.14
C VAL A 82 -8.66 5.60 11.60
N LEU A 83 -8.63 6.61 10.74
CA LEU A 83 -8.13 7.95 11.06
C LEU A 83 -9.15 8.83 11.78
N GLY A 84 -10.40 8.36 11.95
CA GLY A 84 -11.48 9.09 12.61
C GLY A 84 -12.18 10.11 11.72
N GLY A 85 -12.08 9.94 10.41
CA GLY A 85 -12.77 10.72 9.37
C GLY A 85 -11.83 11.35 8.36
N GLU A 86 -12.34 11.50 7.15
CA GLU A 86 -11.57 12.08 6.04
C GLU A 86 -11.03 13.49 6.33
N ASN A 87 -11.77 14.28 7.10
CA ASN A 87 -11.38 15.62 7.51
C ASN A 87 -10.15 15.64 8.44
N ARG A 88 -9.75 14.50 8.97
CA ARG A 88 -8.53 14.37 9.78
C ARG A 88 -7.28 14.07 8.93
N ILE A 89 -7.46 13.75 7.67
CA ILE A 89 -6.34 13.52 6.76
C ILE A 89 -5.72 14.87 6.40
N ARG A 90 -4.45 15.04 6.74
CA ARG A 90 -3.72 16.27 6.45
C ARG A 90 -3.46 16.39 4.95
N ARG A 91 -3.62 17.61 4.44
CA ARG A 91 -3.35 17.96 3.04
C ARG A 91 -1.97 18.56 2.82
N ASP A 92 -1.25 18.76 3.89
CA ASP A 92 0.12 19.26 3.88
C ASP A 92 1.02 18.26 4.59
N VAL A 93 2.09 17.88 3.95
CA VAL A 93 3.09 16.96 4.51
C VAL A 93 4.45 17.66 4.42
N PHE A 94 5.14 17.72 5.54
CA PHE A 94 6.51 18.18 5.56
C PHE A 94 7.44 17.01 5.22
N SER A 95 8.17 17.14 4.13
CA SER A 95 9.13 16.13 3.69
C SER A 95 10.43 16.79 3.22
N ILE A 96 11.55 16.29 3.73
CA ILE A 96 12.90 16.68 3.30
C ILE A 96 13.08 18.22 3.21
N GLY A 97 12.70 18.93 4.29
CA GLY A 97 12.89 20.37 4.40
C GLY A 97 11.90 21.25 3.64
N ARG A 98 10.85 20.69 3.06
CA ARG A 98 9.78 21.44 2.41
C ARG A 98 8.40 20.92 2.75
N THR A 99 7.42 21.80 2.70
CA THR A 99 6.01 21.44 2.83
C THR A 99 5.45 21.09 1.46
N ILE A 100 4.81 19.93 1.34
CA ILE A 100 4.06 19.53 0.16
C ILE A 100 2.59 19.74 0.47
N HIS A 101 1.92 20.55 -0.34
CA HIS A 101 0.49 20.81 -0.21
C HIS A 101 -0.28 19.98 -1.23
N PHE A 102 -1.28 19.24 -0.77
CA PHE A 102 -2.25 18.59 -1.64
C PHE A 102 -3.46 19.51 -1.79
N SER A 103 -3.80 19.85 -3.03
CA SER A 103 -4.90 20.78 -3.34
C SER A 103 -6.27 20.23 -2.90
N SER A 104 -6.44 18.91 -2.90
CA SER A 104 -7.64 18.24 -2.43
C SER A 104 -7.33 16.81 -1.98
N VAL A 105 -8.27 16.15 -1.31
CA VAL A 105 -8.19 14.70 -1.02
C VAL A 105 -8.25 13.85 -2.28
N ASP A 106 -8.77 14.38 -3.37
CA ASP A 106 -8.75 13.72 -4.68
C ASP A 106 -7.34 13.62 -5.27
N SER A 107 -6.38 14.30 -4.64
CA SER A 107 -4.95 14.19 -4.98
C SER A 107 -4.28 12.95 -4.39
N PHE A 108 -4.95 12.20 -3.52
CA PHE A 108 -4.42 10.95 -3.01
C PHE A 108 -4.53 9.86 -4.07
N ASN A 109 -3.38 9.41 -4.50
CA ASN A 109 -3.28 8.43 -5.57
C ASN A 109 -2.57 7.18 -5.06
N TRP A 110 -3.01 6.04 -5.55
CA TRP A 110 -2.22 4.84 -5.59
C TRP A 110 -1.38 4.83 -6.87
N SER A 111 -0.20 4.24 -6.81
CA SER A 111 0.68 4.13 -7.97
C SER A 111 1.21 2.71 -8.14
N ASP A 112 1.57 2.39 -9.37
CA ASP A 112 2.13 1.10 -9.77
C ASP A 112 3.64 0.98 -9.59
N ALA A 113 4.18 1.66 -8.58
CA ALA A 113 5.54 1.43 -8.11
C ALA A 113 5.55 0.16 -7.26
N PHE A 114 5.97 -0.95 -7.86
CA PHE A 114 6.00 -2.23 -7.18
C PHE A 114 7.39 -2.56 -6.64
N ILE A 115 7.40 -3.19 -5.47
CA ILE A 115 8.52 -3.99 -4.99
C ILE A 115 8.09 -5.44 -5.16
N ILE A 116 8.77 -6.16 -6.07
CA ILE A 116 8.39 -7.51 -6.45
C ILE A 116 9.44 -8.47 -5.93
N ASN A 117 9.00 -9.43 -5.11
CA ASN A 117 9.85 -10.46 -4.55
C ASN A 117 9.58 -11.80 -5.27
N PHE A 118 10.54 -12.26 -6.04
CA PHE A 118 10.44 -13.50 -6.82
C PHE A 118 10.93 -14.75 -6.09
N LYS A 119 11.84 -14.62 -5.13
CA LYS A 119 12.52 -15.77 -4.51
C LYS A 119 12.63 -15.72 -3.00
N TYR A 120 12.55 -14.55 -2.41
CA TYR A 120 12.76 -14.42 -0.99
C TYR A 120 11.57 -14.96 -0.20
N GLY A 121 11.83 -15.80 0.76
CA GLY A 121 10.86 -16.18 1.79
C GLY A 121 10.00 -17.41 1.50
N ALA A 122 9.92 -17.91 0.26
CA ALA A 122 9.10 -19.10 -0.04
C ALA A 122 9.53 -20.34 0.75
N THR A 123 10.82 -20.46 1.04
CA THR A 123 11.42 -21.58 1.79
C THR A 123 12.08 -21.14 3.10
N SER A 124 12.11 -19.86 3.40
CA SER A 124 12.70 -19.34 4.61
C SER A 124 11.76 -19.50 5.79
N PRO A 125 12.22 -19.97 6.97
CA PRO A 125 11.38 -20.00 8.15
C PRO A 125 10.98 -18.58 8.55
N TRP A 126 9.74 -18.43 8.96
CA TRP A 126 9.28 -17.16 9.50
C TRP A 126 10.09 -16.77 10.72
N LYS A 127 10.53 -15.50 10.79
CA LYS A 127 11.21 -14.93 11.95
C LYS A 127 10.39 -13.78 12.49
N PRO A 128 10.20 -13.68 13.80
CA PRO A 128 9.50 -12.54 14.39
C PRO A 128 10.27 -11.24 14.16
N PRO A 129 9.58 -10.10 14.16
CA PRO A 129 10.23 -8.80 14.17
C PRO A 129 11.20 -8.67 15.34
N SER A 130 12.43 -8.28 15.06
CA SER A 130 13.44 -7.99 16.09
C SER A 130 14.50 -7.03 15.52
N ALA A 131 15.30 -6.45 16.38
CA ALA A 131 16.43 -5.61 15.97
C ALA A 131 17.45 -6.36 15.09
N ASP A 132 17.53 -7.69 15.26
CA ASP A 132 18.46 -8.56 14.55
C ASP A 132 17.89 -9.13 13.24
N THR A 133 16.61 -8.89 12.97
CA THR A 133 15.93 -9.36 11.75
C THR A 133 15.90 -8.22 10.74
N SER A 134 16.69 -8.36 9.68
CA SER A 134 16.71 -7.37 8.59
C SER A 134 15.36 -7.30 7.87
N GLY A 135 15.04 -6.13 7.33
CA GLY A 135 13.83 -5.88 6.54
C GLY A 135 12.64 -5.33 7.32
N TRP A 136 12.62 -5.46 8.65
CA TRP A 136 11.61 -4.79 9.47
C TRP A 136 11.91 -3.30 9.58
N HIS A 137 10.94 -2.49 9.23
CA HIS A 137 11.06 -1.03 9.26
C HIS A 137 9.70 -0.40 9.49
N VAL A 138 9.73 0.86 9.85
CA VAL A 138 8.57 1.73 9.85
C VAL A 138 8.73 2.68 8.67
N ASP A 139 7.72 2.81 7.84
CA ASP A 139 7.66 3.82 6.78
C ASP A 139 7.49 5.21 7.38
N GLY A 140 8.49 5.63 8.11
CA GLY A 140 8.47 6.80 8.98
C GLY A 140 9.41 7.92 8.57
N GLY A 141 10.06 7.82 7.41
CA GLY A 141 10.96 8.88 6.91
C GLY A 141 10.28 10.24 6.73
N TYR A 142 8.96 10.28 6.74
CA TYR A 142 8.13 11.48 6.64
C TYR A 142 7.64 11.99 8.00
N PHE A 143 7.77 11.21 9.05
CA PHE A 143 7.34 11.61 10.39
C PHE A 143 8.54 12.13 11.17
N ARG A 144 8.46 13.37 11.61
CA ARG A 144 9.31 13.83 12.70
C ARG A 144 8.68 13.39 13.99
N HIS A 145 9.34 12.53 14.72
CA HIS A 145 9.00 12.24 16.10
C HIS A 145 9.38 13.50 16.91
N PHE A 146 8.41 14.01 17.59
CA PHE A 146 8.59 15.12 18.54
C PHE A 146 8.89 14.55 19.91
#